data_c44275fda35aa8e7084ac5d270e67472
#
_entry.id   c44275fda35aa8e7084ac5d270e67472
#
_cell.length_a   1.000
_cell.length_b   1.000
_cell.length_c   1.000
_cell.angle_alpha   90.00
_cell.angle_beta   90.00
_cell.angle_gamma   90.00
#
_symmetry.space_group_name_H-M   'P 1'
#
loop_
_entity.id
_entity.type
_entity.pdbx_description
1 polymer ?
#
loop_
_entity_poly.entity_id
_entity_poly.type
_entity_poly.pdbx_seq_one_letter_code
_entity_poly.pdbx_strand_id
1 'polypeptide(L)'
;MLIIAIDPGINGAICFFENGEVKDVIEMPTMAEGKKNKRQVNGHQMFNELSYRIKKYNIQNINVVVEQVSAMPGQGVTSMFNFGQSFGVIKGICAAMQLP
;
A
#
# COMPACT_ATOMS: atom_id res chain seq x y z
N MET A 1 -19.73 0.94 3.63
CA MET A 1 -18.37 1.53 3.78
C MET A 1 -17.33 0.61 3.19
N LEU A 2 -16.44 1.17 2.43
CA LEU A 2 -15.32 0.42 1.86
C LEU A 2 -14.11 0.52 2.79
N ILE A 3 -13.51 -0.60 3.09
CA ILE A 3 -12.26 -0.63 3.86
C ILE A 3 -11.16 -1.13 2.94
N ILE A 4 -10.08 -0.37 2.87
CA ILE A 4 -8.90 -0.76 2.10
C ILE A 4 -7.82 -1.13 3.11
N ALA A 5 -7.48 -2.41 3.16
CA ALA A 5 -6.47 -2.92 4.08
C ALA A 5 -5.17 -3.15 3.31
N ILE A 6 -4.08 -2.57 3.78
CA ILE A 6 -2.80 -2.60 3.07
C ILE A 6 -1.73 -3.24 3.93
N ASP A 7 -1.12 -4.30 3.41
CA ASP A 7 0.12 -4.86 3.93
C ASP A 7 1.25 -4.17 3.16
N PRO A 8 2.07 -3.34 3.81
CA PRO A 8 2.97 -2.42 3.11
C PRO A 8 4.26 -3.01 2.57
N GLY A 9 4.49 -4.29 2.67
CA GLY A 9 5.72 -4.89 2.15
C GLY A 9 5.69 -5.03 0.64
N ILE A 10 6.88 -5.25 0.03
CA ILE A 10 6.94 -5.52 -1.42
C ILE A 10 6.30 -6.86 -1.76
N ASN A 11 6.15 -7.74 -0.79
CA ASN A 11 5.41 -9.00 -0.94
C ASN A 11 4.02 -8.89 -0.33
N GLY A 12 3.55 -7.68 -0.10
CA GLY A 12 2.27 -7.46 0.52
C GLY A 12 1.11 -7.46 -0.46
N ALA A 13 -0.01 -6.96 0.02
CA ALA A 13 -1.24 -6.97 -0.77
C ALA A 13 -2.13 -5.81 -0.35
N ILE A 14 -3.08 -5.49 -1.22
CA ILE A 14 -4.12 -4.51 -0.95
C ILE A 14 -5.45 -5.22 -1.07
N CYS A 15 -6.23 -5.19 0.00
CA CYS A 15 -7.52 -5.86 0.06
C CYS A 15 -8.63 -4.82 0.11
N PHE A 16 -9.63 -4.99 -0.71
CA PHE A 16 -10.80 -4.13 -0.77
C PHE A 16 -11.98 -4.89 -0.16
N PHE A 17 -12.49 -4.37 0.93
CA PHE A 17 -13.43 -5.07 1.77
C PHE A 17 -14.66 -4.17 1.98
N GLU A 18 -15.84 -4.71 1.68
CA GLU A 18 -17.08 -3.93 1.78
C GLU A 18 -18.19 -4.78 2.39
N ASN A 19 -18.82 -4.23 3.42
CA ASN A 19 -19.99 -4.85 4.05
C ASN A 19 -19.77 -6.30 4.48
N GLY A 20 -18.60 -6.58 5.02
CA GLY A 20 -18.27 -7.91 5.52
C GLY A 20 -17.76 -8.89 4.45
N GLU A 21 -17.54 -8.42 3.23
CA GLU A 21 -17.08 -9.27 2.13
C GLU A 21 -15.83 -8.72 1.48
N VAL A 22 -14.92 -9.61 1.12
CA VAL A 22 -13.75 -9.25 0.31
C VAL A 22 -14.23 -9.06 -1.14
N LYS A 23 -14.05 -7.86 -1.66
CA LYS A 23 -14.45 -7.54 -3.03
C LYS A 23 -13.32 -7.71 -4.03
N ASP A 24 -12.10 -7.48 -3.61
CA ASP A 24 -10.94 -7.61 -4.48
C ASP A 24 -9.67 -7.68 -3.64
N VAL A 25 -8.67 -8.38 -4.16
CA VAL A 25 -7.35 -8.44 -3.55
C VAL A 25 -6.34 -8.32 -4.69
N ILE A 26 -5.40 -7.40 -4.53
CA ILE A 26 -4.31 -7.27 -5.50
C ILE A 26 -2.97 -7.37 -4.78
N GLU A 27 -1.99 -7.91 -5.48
CA GLU A 27 -0.63 -7.89 -4.97
C GLU A 27 -0.10 -6.46 -4.97
N MET A 28 0.80 -6.15 -4.04
CA MET A 28 1.41 -4.84 -3.98
C MET A 28 2.13 -4.54 -5.29
N PRO A 29 1.78 -3.46 -6.01
CA PRO A 29 2.50 -3.10 -7.22
C PRO A 29 3.95 -2.76 -6.89
N THR A 30 4.87 -3.39 -7.60
CA THR A 30 6.30 -3.15 -7.39
C THR A 30 7.01 -2.91 -8.70
N MET A 31 8.20 -2.34 -8.62
CA MET A 31 9.05 -2.14 -9.79
C MET A 31 10.50 -2.40 -9.41
N ALA A 32 11.33 -2.67 -10.41
CA ALA A 32 12.75 -2.89 -10.19
C ALA A 32 13.40 -1.61 -9.68
N GLU A 33 14.34 -1.78 -8.75
CA GLU A 33 15.10 -0.66 -8.17
C GLU A 33 16.56 -0.83 -8.56
N GLY A 34 16.92 -0.31 -9.71
CA GLY A 34 18.30 -0.15 -10.16
C GLY A 34 19.23 -1.37 -10.08
N LYS A 35 19.12 -2.18 -9.08
CA LYS A 35 20.00 -3.32 -8.83
C LYS A 35 19.25 -4.63 -8.98
N LYS A 36 20.02 -5.65 -9.28
CA LYS A 36 19.55 -7.01 -9.44
C LYS A 36 18.72 -7.48 -8.24
N ASN A 37 17.57 -8.02 -8.49
CA ASN A 37 16.67 -8.64 -7.49
C ASN A 37 16.14 -7.69 -6.41
N LYS A 38 16.35 -6.41 -6.57
CA LYS A 38 15.76 -5.43 -5.65
C LYS A 38 14.49 -4.84 -6.25
N ARG A 39 13.48 -4.69 -5.41
CA ARG A 39 12.21 -4.13 -5.83
C ARG A 39 11.76 -3.08 -4.83
N GLN A 40 10.94 -2.17 -5.30
CA GLN A 40 10.32 -1.15 -4.46
C GLN A 40 8.86 -1.02 -4.84
N VAL A 41 8.07 -0.43 -3.94
CA VAL A 41 6.67 -0.17 -4.25
C VAL A 41 6.58 0.79 -5.43
N ASN A 42 5.74 0.44 -6.40
CA ASN A 42 5.47 1.29 -7.55
C ASN A 42 4.31 2.22 -7.21
N GLY A 43 4.65 3.44 -6.75
CA GLY A 43 3.64 4.39 -6.33
C GLY A 43 2.69 4.81 -7.44
N HIS A 44 3.22 4.96 -8.66
CA HIS A 44 2.40 5.33 -9.80
C HIS A 44 1.32 4.28 -10.08
N GLN A 45 1.72 3.03 -10.12
CA GLN A 45 0.76 1.94 -10.37
C GLN A 45 -0.21 1.79 -9.20
N MET A 46 0.27 1.93 -7.97
CA MET A 46 -0.59 1.87 -6.81
C MET A 46 -1.67 2.95 -6.87
N PHE A 47 -1.29 4.18 -7.22
CA PHE A 47 -2.24 5.26 -7.39
C PHE A 47 -3.31 4.90 -8.43
N ASN A 48 -2.89 4.35 -9.57
CA ASN A 48 -3.81 3.97 -10.62
C ASN A 48 -4.77 2.87 -10.18
N GLU A 49 -4.25 1.85 -9.49
CA GLU A 49 -5.06 0.74 -9.00
C GLU A 49 -6.10 1.20 -7.98
N LEU A 50 -5.69 2.06 -7.05
CA LEU A 50 -6.61 2.62 -6.08
C LEU A 50 -7.65 3.50 -6.74
N SER A 51 -7.21 4.39 -7.63
CA SER A 51 -8.12 5.33 -8.29
C SER A 51 -9.19 4.60 -9.10
N TYR A 52 -8.81 3.56 -9.80
CA TYR A 52 -9.74 2.77 -10.59
C TYR A 52 -10.84 2.17 -9.72
N ARG A 53 -10.47 1.64 -8.56
CA ARG A 53 -11.40 0.89 -7.72
C ARG A 53 -12.28 1.76 -6.85
N ILE A 54 -11.83 2.97 -6.48
CA ILE A 54 -12.58 3.80 -5.55
C ILE A 54 -13.44 4.84 -6.24
N LYS A 55 -13.36 4.99 -7.54
CA LYS A 55 -14.02 6.11 -8.24
C LYS A 55 -15.53 6.11 -8.10
N LYS A 56 -16.14 4.99 -7.80
CA LYS A 56 -17.58 4.90 -7.59
C LYS A 56 -18.00 5.09 -6.14
N TYR A 57 -17.03 5.33 -5.25
CA TYR A 57 -17.31 5.52 -3.82
C TYR A 57 -17.12 6.97 -3.45
N ASN A 58 -17.89 7.41 -2.45
CA ASN A 58 -17.65 8.69 -1.82
C ASN A 58 -16.48 8.54 -0.86
N ILE A 59 -15.52 9.47 -0.90
CA ILE A 59 -14.33 9.39 -0.04
C ILE A 59 -14.71 9.29 1.43
N GLN A 60 -15.81 9.94 1.83
CA GLN A 60 -16.27 9.87 3.21
C GLN A 60 -16.67 8.45 3.64
N ASN A 61 -16.91 7.57 2.68
CA ASN A 61 -17.30 6.19 2.95
C ASN A 61 -16.14 5.21 2.74
N ILE A 62 -14.91 5.70 2.77
CA ILE A 62 -13.71 4.88 2.59
C ILE A 62 -12.81 5.05 3.81
N ASN A 63 -12.35 3.94 4.37
CA ASN A 63 -11.33 3.93 5.41
C ASN A 63 -10.16 3.09 4.93
N VAL A 64 -8.94 3.58 5.16
CA VAL A 64 -7.73 2.86 4.83
C VAL A 64 -7.07 2.40 6.12
N VAL A 65 -6.71 1.14 6.18
CA VAL A 65 -5.97 0.56 7.31
C VAL A 65 -4.65 0.06 6.75
N VAL A 66 -3.55 0.60 7.27
CA VAL A 66 -2.21 0.16 6.88
C VAL A 66 -1.57 -0.50 8.09
N GLU A 67 -1.01 -1.70 7.88
CA GLU A 67 -0.31 -2.38 8.95
C GLU A 67 0.86 -1.51 9.40
N GLN A 68 0.92 -1.25 10.70
CA GLN A 68 2.02 -0.48 11.25
C GLN A 68 3.22 -1.38 11.45
N VAL A 69 4.36 -0.91 10.98
CA VAL A 69 5.59 -1.66 11.09
C VAL A 69 6.66 -0.82 11.76
N SER A 70 7.54 -1.50 12.48
CA SER A 70 8.66 -0.86 13.16
C SER A 70 9.94 -1.58 12.77
N ALA A 71 11.07 -0.87 12.88
CA ALA A 71 12.36 -1.50 12.72
C ALA A 71 12.53 -2.56 13.81
N MET A 72 13.06 -3.73 13.43
CA MET A 72 13.26 -4.82 14.36
C MET A 72 14.75 -5.03 14.63
N PRO A 73 15.13 -5.39 15.86
CA PRO A 73 16.51 -5.70 16.15
C PRO A 73 17.03 -6.81 15.24
N GLY A 74 18.26 -6.66 14.77
CA GLY A 74 18.87 -7.65 13.88
C GLY A 74 18.54 -7.50 12.42
N GLN A 75 17.64 -6.60 12.07
CA GLN A 75 17.33 -6.31 10.68
C GLN A 75 18.43 -5.42 10.08
N GLY A 76 18.80 -5.68 8.83
CA GLY A 76 19.82 -4.87 8.15
C GLY A 76 19.39 -3.44 7.94
N VAL A 77 20.33 -2.52 7.99
CA VAL A 77 20.06 -1.08 7.82
C VAL A 77 19.43 -0.82 6.44
N THR A 78 19.97 -1.43 5.39
CA THR A 78 19.43 -1.26 4.04
C THR A 78 17.99 -1.75 3.93
N SER A 79 17.70 -2.89 4.55
CA SER A 79 16.33 -3.43 4.53
C SER A 79 15.37 -2.52 5.25
N MET A 80 15.77 -1.99 6.39
CA MET A 80 14.93 -1.05 7.14
C MET A 80 14.68 0.22 6.36
N PHE A 81 15.71 0.74 5.70
CA PHE A 81 15.59 1.94 4.90
C PHE A 81 14.61 1.72 3.74
N ASN A 82 14.79 0.63 3.01
CA ASN A 82 13.92 0.32 1.87
C ASN A 82 12.48 0.10 2.30
N PHE A 83 12.29 -0.58 3.42
CA PHE A 83 10.95 -0.79 3.94
C PHE A 83 10.30 0.53 4.35
N GLY A 84 11.03 1.38 5.05
CA GLY A 84 10.54 2.69 5.46
C GLY A 84 10.18 3.56 4.26
N GLN A 85 10.96 3.49 3.19
CA GLN A 85 10.71 4.21 1.97
C GLN A 85 9.40 3.75 1.32
N SER A 86 9.21 2.46 1.20
CA SER A 86 7.96 1.90 0.66
C SER A 86 6.76 2.27 1.50
N PHE A 87 6.88 2.17 2.82
CA PHE A 87 5.82 2.54 3.74
C PHE A 87 5.45 4.02 3.58
N GLY A 88 6.48 4.88 3.43
CA GLY A 88 6.27 6.29 3.20
C GLY A 88 5.55 6.59 1.89
N VAL A 89 5.88 5.87 0.82
CA VAL A 89 5.20 6.02 -0.46
C VAL A 89 3.71 5.68 -0.32
N ILE A 90 3.40 4.58 0.35
CA ILE A 90 2.02 4.15 0.55
C ILE A 90 1.24 5.20 1.34
N LYS A 91 1.79 5.66 2.44
CA LYS A 91 1.14 6.69 3.26
C LYS A 91 0.98 7.99 2.50
N GLY A 92 2.00 8.36 1.71
CA GLY A 92 1.95 9.57 0.91
C GLY A 92 0.86 9.52 -0.14
N ILE A 93 0.70 8.39 -0.81
CA ILE A 93 -0.35 8.23 -1.81
C ILE A 93 -1.73 8.35 -1.16
N CYS A 94 -1.94 7.66 -0.05
CA CYS A 94 -3.22 7.74 0.64
C CYS A 94 -3.52 9.17 1.10
N ALA A 95 -2.52 9.87 1.61
CA ALA A 95 -2.67 11.26 2.02
C ALA A 95 -3.01 12.16 0.83
N ALA A 96 -2.31 11.99 -0.28
CA ALA A 96 -2.54 12.79 -1.48
C ALA A 96 -3.93 12.56 -2.07
N MET A 97 -4.43 11.34 -1.96
CA MET A 97 -5.78 10.99 -2.40
C MET A 97 -6.84 11.36 -1.37
N GLN A 98 -6.45 11.91 -0.23
CA GLN A 98 -7.34 12.29 0.86
C GLN A 98 -8.12 11.10 1.43
N LEU A 99 -7.51 9.94 1.43
CA LEU A 99 -8.10 8.75 2.03
C LEU A 99 -7.78 8.74 3.52
N PRO A 100 -8.79 8.59 4.36
CA PRO A 100 -8.59 8.62 5.80
C PRO A 100 -7.88 7.39 6.35
#